data_636e38de4daad006e004ca88c36ee5dd
#
_entry.id   636e38de4daad006e004ca88c36ee5dd
#
_cell.length_a   1.000
_cell.length_b   1.000
_cell.length_c   1.000
_cell.angle_alpha   90.00
_cell.angle_beta   90.00
_cell.angle_gamma   90.00
#
_symmetry.space_group_name_H-M   'P 1'
#
loop_
_entity.id
_entity.type
_entity.pdbx_description
1 polymer ?
#
loop_
_entity_poly.entity_id
_entity_poly.type
_entity_poly.pdbx_seq_one_letter_code
_entity_poly.pdbx_strand_id
1 'polypeptide(L)'
;MRNLIIVGIVLLGFALLFFAGERGLTGNMSSEKNNVDFEVMGNSSCSVDAENSCQADTDGNLDLSDVDDPLLNDLTEMQYYVTQMDGTEPRFNNEYNDHKEAGIYVDVVSGEPLFSSKDKYDSGSGWPSFTSALVDENIVEKVDSSFGMNRTEVRSKEADSHLGHVFPDGPEPTGMRYCINSAALRFIPAAELEERGYDEFVGLFSEEELQSNMETNENANLIELDQEVAGIETEKATFALG
;
A
#
# COMPACT_ATOMS: atom_id res chain seq x y z
N MET A 1 -2.25 62.38 2.87
CA MET A 1 -3.05 62.48 4.05
C MET A 1 -2.90 61.19 4.80
N ARG A 2 -2.26 61.34 5.94
CA ARG A 2 -1.86 60.32 6.92
C ARG A 2 -3.10 59.82 7.67
N ASN A 3 -3.24 58.53 7.93
CA ASN A 3 -3.96 58.07 9.10
C ASN A 3 -3.27 56.84 9.69
N LEU A 4 -2.71 57.11 10.81
CA LEU A 4 -2.08 56.26 11.82
C LEU A 4 -3.18 55.85 12.81
N ILE A 5 -3.33 54.57 13.12
CA ILE A 5 -4.09 54.06 14.30
C ILE A 5 -3.31 52.85 14.83
N ILE A 6 -2.45 53.02 15.77
CA ILE A 6 -2.39 52.85 17.22
C ILE A 6 -2.95 51.48 17.70
N VAL A 7 -2.01 50.62 18.00
CA VAL A 7 -1.68 49.72 19.11
C VAL A 7 -2.75 49.65 20.24
N GLY A 8 -3.10 48.41 20.55
CA GLY A 8 -3.76 48.05 21.79
C GLY A 8 -3.22 46.69 22.29
N ILE A 9 -2.20 46.78 23.15
CA ILE A 9 -1.70 45.66 23.95
C ILE A 9 -2.62 45.48 25.14
N VAL A 10 -3.23 44.31 25.31
CA VAL A 10 -3.84 43.87 26.57
C VAL A 10 -3.07 42.67 27.09
N LEU A 11 -2.20 42.98 28.04
CA LEU A 11 -1.62 42.02 28.98
C LEU A 11 -2.65 41.75 30.08
N LEU A 12 -3.08 40.52 30.22
CA LEU A 12 -3.73 40.04 31.44
C LEU A 12 -3.01 38.75 31.88
N GLY A 13 -2.21 38.96 32.90
CA GLY A 13 -1.62 37.88 33.67
C GLY A 13 -2.68 37.17 34.52
N PHE A 14 -2.55 35.86 34.64
CA PHE A 14 -3.17 35.12 35.72
C PHE A 14 -2.17 34.17 36.38
N ALA A 15 -2.24 34.26 37.67
CA ALA A 15 -1.31 33.80 38.68
C ALA A 15 -1.21 32.26 38.78
N LEU A 16 -0.05 31.85 39.22
CA LEU A 16 0.29 30.52 39.75
C LEU A 16 -0.68 30.10 40.88
N LEU A 17 -1.09 28.84 40.82
CA LEU A 17 -1.43 28.05 41.99
C LEU A 17 -0.65 26.74 41.95
N PHE A 18 0.38 26.67 42.77
CA PHE A 18 1.07 25.44 43.16
C PHE A 18 0.10 24.56 43.95
N PHE A 19 -0.08 23.32 43.53
CA PHE A 19 -0.53 22.25 44.41
C PHE A 19 0.49 21.12 44.30
N ALA A 20 1.27 20.99 45.33
CA ALA A 20 2.11 19.83 45.57
C ALA A 20 1.23 18.67 46.02
N GLY A 21 1.39 17.53 45.35
CA GLY A 21 0.77 16.25 45.71
C GLY A 21 1.69 15.14 45.26
N GLU A 22 2.68 14.83 46.10
CA GLU A 22 3.51 13.62 45.96
C GLU A 22 2.66 12.38 46.14
N ARG A 23 2.67 11.46 45.20
CA ARG A 23 2.66 10.02 45.43
C ARG A 23 3.33 9.33 44.26
N GLY A 24 4.48 8.72 44.54
CA GLY A 24 5.23 7.93 43.61
C GLY A 24 4.48 6.67 43.19
N LEU A 25 4.60 6.36 41.92
CA LEU A 25 4.53 5.03 41.36
C LEU A 25 5.59 4.94 40.28
N THR A 26 6.69 4.31 40.63
CA THR A 26 7.72 3.87 39.70
C THR A 26 7.14 2.75 38.87
N GLY A 27 6.63 3.07 37.69
CA GLY A 27 6.31 2.12 36.65
C GLY A 27 7.43 2.15 35.62
N ASN A 28 8.27 1.14 35.68
CA ASN A 28 9.32 0.89 34.71
C ASN A 28 8.64 0.45 33.41
N MET A 29 8.48 1.37 32.45
CA MET A 29 8.10 1.01 31.09
C MET A 29 9.37 0.61 30.33
N SER A 30 9.74 -0.66 30.47
CA SER A 30 10.60 -1.29 29.48
C SER A 30 9.81 -1.45 28.17
N SER A 31 10.23 -0.73 27.15
CA SER A 31 9.83 -0.96 25.78
C SER A 31 10.42 -2.31 25.33
N GLU A 32 9.71 -3.39 25.60
CA GLU A 32 9.97 -4.67 24.92
C GLU A 32 9.38 -4.58 23.51
N LYS A 33 10.26 -4.42 22.54
CA LYS A 33 9.94 -4.70 21.14
C LYS A 33 9.70 -6.19 21.01
N ASN A 34 8.45 -6.59 20.83
CA ASN A 34 8.09 -7.98 20.55
C ASN A 34 8.62 -8.32 19.14
N ASN A 35 9.59 -9.20 19.12
CA ASN A 35 10.17 -9.78 17.93
C ASN A 35 9.23 -10.87 17.44
N VAL A 36 8.56 -10.68 16.31
CA VAL A 36 7.75 -11.71 15.68
C VAL A 36 8.61 -12.39 14.63
N ASP A 37 9.11 -13.56 14.93
CA ASP A 37 9.84 -14.40 13.97
C ASP A 37 8.83 -15.18 13.12
N PHE A 38 8.64 -14.76 11.87
CA PHE A 38 7.88 -15.50 10.87
C PHE A 38 8.82 -16.40 10.07
N GLU A 39 8.87 -17.68 10.40
CA GLU A 39 9.53 -18.70 9.59
C GLU A 39 8.55 -19.24 8.54
N VAL A 40 8.72 -18.81 7.29
CA VAL A 40 8.07 -19.43 6.13
C VAL A 40 8.78 -20.74 5.80
N MET A 41 8.52 -21.75 6.62
CA MET A 41 8.71 -23.18 6.25
C MET A 41 7.95 -24.05 7.24
N GLY A 42 6.78 -24.54 6.83
CA GLY A 42 6.14 -25.71 7.38
C GLY A 42 5.89 -25.69 8.90
N ASN A 43 4.65 -25.45 9.30
CA ASN A 43 4.17 -25.57 10.67
C ASN A 43 4.65 -24.48 11.64
N SER A 44 4.08 -23.29 11.57
CA SER A 44 4.35 -22.27 12.58
C SER A 44 3.09 -21.51 12.96
N SER A 45 2.76 -21.59 14.23
CA SER A 45 1.74 -20.77 14.88
C SER A 45 2.25 -19.32 15.02
N CYS A 46 1.52 -18.37 14.49
CA CYS A 46 1.70 -16.97 14.81
C CYS A 46 1.25 -16.70 16.25
N SER A 47 2.10 -16.10 17.09
CA SER A 47 1.69 -15.61 18.40
C SER A 47 1.98 -14.12 18.47
N VAL A 48 0.94 -13.30 18.51
CA VAL A 48 1.03 -11.87 18.86
C VAL A 48 0.33 -11.66 20.18
N ASP A 49 1.00 -10.91 21.10
CA ASP A 49 0.49 -10.63 22.42
C ASP A 49 -0.59 -9.55 22.42
N ALA A 50 -1.73 -9.95 23.00
CA ALA A 50 -2.70 -9.16 23.73
C ALA A 50 -3.06 -7.76 23.22
N GLU A 51 -3.85 -7.71 22.19
CA GLU A 51 -5.00 -6.83 21.92
C GLU A 51 -5.45 -6.80 20.43
N ASN A 52 -4.65 -7.38 19.51
CA ASN A 52 -5.06 -7.67 18.13
C ASN A 52 -4.48 -9.04 17.73
N SER A 53 -5.21 -10.11 17.97
CA SER A 53 -4.73 -11.45 17.68
C SER A 53 -5.13 -11.87 16.26
N CYS A 54 -4.19 -11.85 15.33
CA CYS A 54 -4.31 -12.67 14.12
C CYS A 54 -4.16 -14.13 14.53
N GLN A 55 -5.19 -14.94 14.38
CA GLN A 55 -5.11 -16.39 14.55
C GLN A 55 -4.93 -17.02 13.17
N ALA A 56 -3.81 -17.71 12.96
CA ALA A 56 -3.69 -18.59 11.81
C ALA A 56 -4.54 -19.84 12.04
N ASP A 57 -5.27 -20.28 11.03
CA ASP A 57 -5.97 -21.55 11.06
C ASP A 57 -5.00 -22.74 11.08
N THR A 58 -5.52 -23.96 11.19
CA THR A 58 -4.71 -25.19 11.24
C THR A 58 -3.90 -25.44 9.96
N ASP A 59 -4.16 -24.70 8.90
CA ASP A 59 -3.52 -24.80 7.58
C ASP A 59 -2.52 -23.65 7.34
N GLY A 60 -2.36 -22.75 8.32
CA GLY A 60 -1.41 -21.62 8.28
C GLY A 60 -1.96 -20.36 7.61
N ASN A 61 -3.27 -20.29 7.31
CA ASN A 61 -3.92 -19.11 6.78
C ASN A 61 -4.21 -18.11 7.91
N LEU A 62 -3.97 -16.82 7.63
CA LEU A 62 -4.34 -15.73 8.54
C LEU A 62 -5.87 -15.54 8.49
N ASP A 63 -6.53 -15.69 9.64
CA ASP A 63 -7.93 -15.31 9.77
C ASP A 63 -8.01 -13.79 10.05
N LEU A 64 -8.42 -13.03 9.05
CA LEU A 64 -8.58 -11.57 9.13
C LEU A 64 -9.99 -11.17 9.59
N SER A 65 -10.87 -12.13 9.91
CA SER A 65 -12.28 -11.85 10.28
C SER A 65 -12.42 -11.07 11.60
N ASP A 66 -11.40 -11.06 12.44
CA ASP A 66 -11.37 -10.35 13.72
C ASP A 66 -10.69 -8.97 13.65
N VAL A 67 -10.29 -8.51 12.44
CA VAL A 67 -9.71 -7.19 12.25
C VAL A 67 -10.83 -6.15 12.25
N ASP A 68 -10.88 -5.31 13.28
CA ASP A 68 -11.94 -4.30 13.47
C ASP A 68 -11.84 -3.10 12.48
N ASP A 69 -10.82 -3.05 11.63
CA ASP A 69 -10.63 -1.97 10.64
C ASP A 69 -11.25 -2.36 9.29
N PRO A 70 -12.32 -1.66 8.85
CA PRO A 70 -12.97 -1.96 7.57
C PRO A 70 -12.05 -1.87 6.34
N LEU A 71 -10.99 -1.05 6.38
CA LEU A 71 -10.04 -0.91 5.28
C LEU A 71 -9.12 -2.13 5.14
N LEU A 72 -8.95 -2.89 6.19
CA LEU A 72 -8.08 -4.07 6.22
C LEU A 72 -8.84 -5.38 5.93
N ASN A 73 -10.17 -5.40 6.08
CA ASN A 73 -10.98 -6.60 5.92
C ASN A 73 -11.02 -7.15 4.49
N ASP A 74 -10.80 -6.28 3.49
CA ASP A 74 -10.81 -6.67 2.07
C ASP A 74 -9.42 -7.07 1.56
N LEU A 75 -8.38 -7.03 2.41
CA LEU A 75 -7.02 -7.41 2.03
C LEU A 75 -6.88 -8.93 1.94
N THR A 76 -6.13 -9.39 0.94
CA THR A 76 -5.62 -10.75 0.93
C THR A 76 -4.58 -10.94 2.03
N GLU A 77 -4.31 -12.19 2.44
CA GLU A 77 -3.27 -12.49 3.42
C GLU A 77 -1.90 -11.91 3.05
N MET A 78 -1.51 -11.97 1.77
CA MET A 78 -0.25 -11.42 1.31
C MET A 78 -0.24 -9.89 1.40
N GLN A 79 -1.33 -9.22 1.07
CA GLN A 79 -1.46 -7.77 1.20
C GLN A 79 -1.37 -7.34 2.66
N TYR A 80 -2.07 -8.03 3.55
CA TYR A 80 -2.00 -7.78 4.99
C TYR A 80 -0.59 -8.03 5.54
N TYR A 81 0.02 -9.18 5.19
CA TYR A 81 1.38 -9.52 5.61
C TYR A 81 2.40 -8.45 5.20
N VAL A 82 2.31 -7.97 3.97
CA VAL A 82 3.22 -6.93 3.47
C VAL A 82 2.95 -5.58 4.11
N THR A 83 1.71 -5.10 4.08
CA THR A 83 1.39 -3.72 4.45
C THR A 83 1.37 -3.50 5.96
N GLN A 84 0.93 -4.50 6.76
CA GLN A 84 0.69 -4.37 8.19
C GLN A 84 1.73 -5.07 9.07
N MET A 85 2.46 -6.03 8.50
CA MET A 85 3.46 -6.82 9.25
C MET A 85 4.89 -6.62 8.73
N ASP A 86 5.12 -5.58 7.89
CA ASP A 86 6.42 -5.25 7.27
C ASP A 86 7.03 -6.43 6.49
N GLY A 87 6.15 -7.27 5.91
CA GLY A 87 6.52 -8.45 5.15
C GLY A 87 7.10 -8.15 3.79
N THR A 88 7.60 -9.18 3.12
CA THR A 88 8.09 -9.10 1.74
C THR A 88 7.54 -10.26 0.94
N GLU A 89 6.88 -9.97 -0.17
CA GLU A 89 6.38 -10.97 -1.10
C GLU A 89 7.51 -11.68 -1.87
N PRO A 90 7.27 -12.86 -2.46
CA PRO A 90 8.28 -13.58 -3.24
C PRO A 90 8.73 -12.81 -4.49
N ARG A 91 10.05 -12.73 -4.70
CA ARG A 91 10.63 -12.13 -5.89
C ARG A 91 10.27 -12.92 -7.16
N PHE A 92 10.04 -12.23 -8.28
CA PHE A 92 9.66 -12.79 -9.58
C PHE A 92 8.35 -13.60 -9.58
N ASN A 93 7.62 -13.61 -8.49
CA ASN A 93 6.33 -14.25 -8.37
C ASN A 93 5.34 -13.28 -7.71
N ASN A 94 5.10 -12.17 -8.39
CA ASN A 94 4.22 -11.10 -7.96
C ASN A 94 3.62 -10.39 -9.19
N GLU A 95 2.53 -9.68 -8.97
CA GLU A 95 1.65 -9.19 -10.03
C GLU A 95 2.32 -8.12 -10.91
N TYR A 96 3.07 -7.19 -10.30
CA TYR A 96 3.50 -5.98 -11.02
C TYR A 96 4.98 -5.95 -11.41
N ASN A 97 5.78 -6.99 -11.13
CA ASN A 97 7.17 -7.02 -11.59
C ASN A 97 7.27 -6.77 -13.10
N ASP A 98 6.54 -7.58 -13.89
CA ASP A 98 6.58 -7.54 -15.36
C ASP A 98 5.45 -6.69 -15.99
N HIS A 99 4.61 -6.06 -15.17
CA HIS A 99 3.49 -5.25 -15.60
C HIS A 99 3.95 -4.00 -16.36
N LYS A 100 3.37 -3.74 -17.55
CA LYS A 100 3.79 -2.67 -18.49
C LYS A 100 2.66 -1.72 -18.89
N GLU A 101 1.46 -1.94 -18.39
CA GLU A 101 0.29 -1.14 -18.73
C GLU A 101 0.44 0.31 -18.26
N ALA A 102 -0.11 1.26 -19.03
CA ALA A 102 -0.12 2.67 -18.69
C ALA A 102 -1.13 2.97 -17.58
N GLY A 103 -0.68 3.61 -16.49
CA GLY A 103 -1.52 3.93 -15.35
C GLY A 103 -0.72 4.33 -14.12
N ILE A 104 -1.39 4.38 -12.98
CA ILE A 104 -0.79 4.68 -11.69
C ILE A 104 -0.92 3.50 -10.72
N TYR A 105 -0.05 3.47 -9.73
CA TYR A 105 -0.07 2.53 -8.63
C TYR A 105 -0.43 3.29 -7.36
N VAL A 106 -1.48 2.86 -6.69
CA VAL A 106 -1.99 3.45 -5.45
C VAL A 106 -1.76 2.49 -4.29
N ASP A 107 -1.77 2.98 -3.07
CA ASP A 107 -1.76 2.14 -1.87
C ASP A 107 -3.00 1.22 -1.87
N VAL A 108 -2.80 -0.05 -1.59
CA VAL A 108 -3.88 -1.03 -1.62
C VAL A 108 -4.92 -0.80 -0.52
N VAL A 109 -4.51 -0.20 0.60
CA VAL A 109 -5.35 0.08 1.78
C VAL A 109 -6.09 1.40 1.62
N SER A 110 -5.35 2.53 1.50
CA SER A 110 -5.92 3.88 1.48
C SER A 110 -6.37 4.34 0.09
N GLY A 111 -5.76 3.81 -0.97
CA GLY A 111 -5.98 4.29 -2.33
C GLY A 111 -5.18 5.55 -2.66
N GLU A 112 -4.30 6.05 -1.78
CA GLU A 112 -3.48 7.22 -2.08
C GLU A 112 -2.51 6.94 -3.24
N PRO A 113 -2.32 7.90 -4.20
CA PRO A 113 -1.46 7.71 -5.36
C PRO A 113 0.02 7.73 -4.96
N LEU A 114 0.77 6.69 -5.36
CA LEU A 114 2.15 6.48 -4.95
C LEU A 114 3.16 6.52 -6.11
N PHE A 115 2.88 5.80 -7.20
CA PHE A 115 3.83 5.67 -8.32
C PHE A 115 3.12 5.72 -9.67
N SER A 116 3.89 6.03 -10.73
CA SER A 116 3.41 6.03 -12.12
C SER A 116 4.12 4.95 -12.95
N SER A 117 3.40 4.37 -13.91
CA SER A 117 4.00 3.50 -14.93
C SER A 117 5.07 4.21 -15.77
N LYS A 118 5.05 5.54 -15.81
CA LYS A 118 6.06 6.37 -16.48
C LYS A 118 7.44 6.28 -15.84
N ASP A 119 7.48 6.06 -14.53
CA ASP A 119 8.70 5.96 -13.74
C ASP A 119 9.11 4.50 -13.48
N LYS A 120 8.26 3.54 -13.90
CA LYS A 120 8.51 2.11 -13.73
C LYS A 120 9.54 1.59 -14.73
N TYR A 121 10.49 0.78 -14.24
CA TYR A 121 11.50 0.14 -15.08
C TYR A 121 11.84 -1.27 -14.61
N ASP A 122 12.46 -2.06 -15.49
CA ASP A 122 12.97 -3.40 -15.15
C ASP A 122 14.34 -3.27 -14.47
N SER A 123 14.36 -3.45 -13.17
CA SER A 123 15.58 -3.42 -12.36
C SER A 123 16.26 -4.77 -12.24
N GLY A 124 15.62 -5.86 -12.66
CA GLY A 124 16.07 -7.23 -12.44
C GLY A 124 16.02 -7.70 -10.98
N SER A 125 15.43 -6.90 -10.08
CA SER A 125 15.31 -7.25 -8.65
C SER A 125 14.29 -8.35 -8.39
N GLY A 126 13.27 -8.46 -9.25
CA GLY A 126 12.14 -9.36 -9.10
C GLY A 126 10.93 -8.73 -8.41
N TRP A 127 10.98 -7.44 -8.16
CA TRP A 127 9.88 -6.61 -7.66
C TRP A 127 9.69 -5.37 -8.54
N PRO A 128 8.49 -4.79 -8.62
CA PRO A 128 8.27 -3.55 -9.33
C PRO A 128 9.19 -2.45 -8.79
N SER A 129 9.84 -1.75 -9.71
CA SER A 129 10.83 -0.73 -9.39
C SER A 129 10.51 0.57 -10.10
N PHE A 130 10.63 1.68 -9.37
CA PHE A 130 10.32 3.02 -9.86
C PHE A 130 11.49 3.97 -9.61
N THR A 131 11.66 4.98 -10.48
CA THR A 131 12.71 5.99 -10.36
C THR A 131 12.33 7.15 -9.47
N SER A 132 11.04 7.40 -9.27
CA SER A 132 10.49 8.46 -8.43
C SER A 132 9.10 8.11 -7.92
N ALA A 133 8.67 8.77 -6.84
CA ALA A 133 7.28 8.80 -6.44
C ALA A 133 6.45 9.65 -7.40
N LEU A 134 5.14 9.38 -7.52
CA LEU A 134 4.18 10.19 -8.26
C LEU A 134 3.80 11.44 -7.46
N VAL A 135 3.63 11.27 -6.14
CA VAL A 135 3.36 12.36 -5.19
C VAL A 135 4.31 12.17 -4.01
N ASP A 136 5.35 13.00 -3.92
CA ASP A 136 6.39 12.88 -2.89
C ASP A 136 5.80 12.98 -1.47
N GLU A 137 4.75 13.78 -1.29
CA GLU A 137 4.08 13.98 0.00
C GLU A 137 3.37 12.74 0.52
N ASN A 138 3.07 11.76 -0.34
CA ASN A 138 2.42 10.50 0.03
C ASN A 138 3.42 9.42 0.44
N ILE A 139 4.71 9.69 0.33
CA ILE A 139 5.79 8.78 0.70
C ILE A 139 6.42 9.21 2.02
N VAL A 140 6.56 8.26 2.93
CA VAL A 140 7.28 8.43 4.19
C VAL A 140 8.49 7.52 4.20
N GLU A 141 9.68 8.09 4.39
CA GLU A 141 10.92 7.34 4.51
C GLU A 141 11.29 7.15 5.98
N LYS A 142 11.57 5.92 6.37
CA LYS A 142 12.04 5.56 7.73
C LYS A 142 13.35 4.79 7.64
N VAL A 143 14.22 4.95 8.64
CA VAL A 143 15.43 4.14 8.74
C VAL A 143 15.07 2.74 9.23
N ASP A 144 15.34 1.74 8.40
CA ASP A 144 15.23 0.32 8.76
C ASP A 144 16.62 -0.24 9.09
N SER A 145 16.81 -0.63 10.35
CA SER A 145 18.05 -1.24 10.85
C SER A 145 17.90 -2.75 11.12
N SER A 146 16.86 -3.38 10.62
CA SER A 146 16.62 -4.81 10.76
C SER A 146 17.71 -5.64 10.08
N PHE A 147 17.90 -6.87 10.53
CA PHE A 147 18.90 -7.82 10.01
C PHE A 147 20.34 -7.30 9.92
N GLY A 148 20.70 -6.25 10.72
CA GLY A 148 22.04 -5.67 10.74
C GLY A 148 22.41 -4.87 9.48
N MET A 149 21.42 -4.51 8.66
CA MET A 149 21.54 -3.63 7.50
C MET A 149 20.93 -2.27 7.82
N ASN A 150 21.49 -1.19 7.27
CA ASN A 150 20.82 0.10 7.27
C ASN A 150 20.21 0.33 5.89
N ARG A 151 18.89 0.32 5.82
CA ARG A 151 18.12 0.58 4.62
C ARG A 151 17.16 1.74 4.87
N THR A 152 16.64 2.34 3.81
CA THR A 152 15.55 3.31 3.89
C THR A 152 14.26 2.60 3.50
N GLU A 153 13.42 2.36 4.49
CA GLU A 153 12.07 1.85 4.30
C GLU A 153 11.18 2.93 3.69
N VAL A 154 10.30 2.51 2.79
CA VAL A 154 9.28 3.35 2.16
C VAL A 154 7.91 2.91 2.66
N ARG A 155 7.14 3.85 3.20
CA ARG A 155 5.77 3.64 3.67
C ARG A 155 4.81 4.64 3.01
N SER A 156 3.54 4.29 2.92
CA SER A 156 2.49 5.23 2.55
C SER A 156 2.19 6.18 3.72
N LYS A 157 1.68 7.37 3.41
CA LYS A 157 1.43 8.38 4.44
C LYS A 157 0.10 8.19 5.16
N GLU A 158 -0.95 7.86 4.41
CA GLU A 158 -2.30 7.77 4.99
C GLU A 158 -2.51 6.48 5.78
N ALA A 159 -2.15 5.34 5.18
CA ALA A 159 -2.36 4.04 5.82
C ALA A 159 -1.15 3.55 6.63
N ASP A 160 -0.01 4.23 6.58
CA ASP A 160 1.29 3.77 7.12
C ASP A 160 1.65 2.35 6.65
N SER A 161 1.20 1.96 5.45
CA SER A 161 1.49 0.66 4.84
C SER A 161 2.99 0.53 4.56
N HIS A 162 3.59 -0.59 4.94
CA HIS A 162 4.92 -0.92 4.43
C HIS A 162 4.84 -1.18 2.93
N LEU A 163 5.59 -0.40 2.14
CA LEU A 163 5.64 -0.53 0.69
C LEU A 163 6.87 -1.32 0.21
N GLY A 164 8.01 -1.08 0.82
CA GLY A 164 9.30 -1.63 0.44
C GLY A 164 10.46 -0.74 0.87
N HIS A 165 11.47 -0.60 0.02
CA HIS A 165 12.67 0.16 0.33
C HIS A 165 13.13 1.00 -0.86
N VAL A 166 13.83 2.10 -0.58
CA VAL A 166 14.49 2.94 -1.59
C VAL A 166 16.01 2.80 -1.49
N PHE A 167 16.67 2.72 -2.66
CA PHE A 167 18.10 2.53 -2.81
C PHE A 167 18.71 3.58 -3.75
N PRO A 168 19.96 4.04 -3.53
CA PRO A 168 20.64 4.99 -4.39
C PRO A 168 21.41 4.31 -5.54
N ASP A 169 20.80 3.30 -6.16
CA ASP A 169 21.36 2.49 -7.24
C ASP A 169 20.46 2.41 -8.47
N GLY A 170 19.52 3.36 -8.58
CA GLY A 170 18.61 3.50 -9.71
C GLY A 170 19.24 4.21 -10.91
N PRO A 171 18.51 4.29 -12.03
CA PRO A 171 18.96 5.00 -13.24
C PRO A 171 18.82 6.53 -13.06
N GLU A 172 19.51 7.27 -13.94
CA GLU A 172 19.28 8.69 -14.12
C GLU A 172 17.82 8.96 -14.59
N PRO A 173 17.20 10.10 -14.24
CA PRO A 173 17.84 11.29 -13.68
C PRO A 173 17.94 11.31 -12.15
N THR A 174 17.20 10.49 -11.41
CA THR A 174 17.14 10.55 -9.94
C THR A 174 18.26 9.77 -9.27
N GLY A 175 18.76 8.71 -9.90
CA GLY A 175 19.69 7.78 -9.28
C GLY A 175 19.03 6.89 -8.21
N MET A 176 17.71 7.03 -7.99
CA MET A 176 16.98 6.30 -6.96
C MET A 176 16.23 5.11 -7.55
N ARG A 177 16.11 4.05 -6.75
CA ARG A 177 15.31 2.88 -7.04
C ARG A 177 14.38 2.59 -5.87
N TYR A 178 13.10 2.89 -6.06
CA TYR A 178 12.03 2.46 -5.18
C TYR A 178 11.68 1.01 -5.53
N CYS A 179 12.07 0.07 -4.67
CA CYS A 179 11.81 -1.36 -4.83
C CYS A 179 10.62 -1.73 -3.96
N ILE A 180 9.47 -1.91 -4.58
CA ILE A 180 8.16 -1.91 -3.91
C ILE A 180 7.51 -3.30 -4.07
N ASN A 181 6.80 -3.76 -3.03
CA ASN A 181 6.01 -4.98 -3.10
C ASN A 181 4.75 -4.75 -3.93
N SER A 182 4.45 -5.63 -4.88
CA SER A 182 3.19 -5.61 -5.64
C SER A 182 1.97 -5.70 -4.72
N ALA A 183 2.07 -6.52 -3.67
CA ALA A 183 1.00 -6.73 -2.72
C ALA A 183 0.62 -5.46 -1.93
N ALA A 184 1.51 -4.46 -1.83
CA ALA A 184 1.21 -3.17 -1.23
C ALA A 184 0.51 -2.20 -2.20
N LEU A 185 0.40 -2.57 -3.48
CA LEU A 185 -0.09 -1.70 -4.54
C LEU A 185 -1.40 -2.22 -5.14
N ARG A 186 -2.19 -1.28 -5.65
CA ARG A 186 -3.29 -1.53 -6.59
C ARG A 186 -3.04 -0.68 -7.84
N PHE A 187 -3.12 -1.31 -8.99
CA PHE A 187 -2.98 -0.62 -10.27
C PHE A 187 -4.30 0.01 -10.71
N ILE A 188 -4.23 1.24 -11.22
CA ILE A 188 -5.35 1.96 -11.84
C ILE A 188 -4.94 2.25 -13.28
N PRO A 189 -5.61 1.64 -14.28
CA PRO A 189 -5.36 1.90 -15.69
C PRO A 189 -5.54 3.36 -16.06
N ALA A 190 -4.74 3.88 -16.98
CA ALA A 190 -4.84 5.28 -17.42
C ALA A 190 -6.23 5.64 -17.92
N ALA A 191 -6.92 4.72 -18.61
CA ALA A 191 -8.29 4.91 -19.10
C ALA A 191 -9.35 5.02 -18.00
N GLU A 192 -9.07 4.55 -16.79
CA GLU A 192 -10.01 4.52 -15.67
C GLU A 192 -9.75 5.63 -14.64
N LEU A 193 -8.73 6.46 -14.83
CA LEU A 193 -8.32 7.48 -13.86
C LEU A 193 -9.46 8.45 -13.51
N GLU A 194 -10.19 8.96 -14.51
CA GLU A 194 -11.31 9.88 -14.27
C GLU A 194 -12.45 9.20 -13.51
N GLU A 195 -12.81 7.98 -13.90
CA GLU A 195 -13.91 7.24 -13.29
C GLU A 195 -13.62 6.87 -11.83
N ARG A 196 -12.33 6.62 -11.52
CA ARG A 196 -11.90 6.23 -10.18
C ARG A 196 -11.48 7.41 -9.30
N GLY A 197 -11.62 8.66 -9.79
CA GLY A 197 -11.35 9.87 -9.01
C GLY A 197 -9.88 10.28 -8.96
N TYR A 198 -9.09 9.89 -9.96
CA TYR A 198 -7.68 10.26 -10.14
C TYR A 198 -7.48 11.14 -11.38
N ASP A 199 -8.46 11.97 -11.71
CA ASP A 199 -8.50 12.85 -12.89
C ASP A 199 -7.30 13.80 -13.00
N GLU A 200 -6.71 14.18 -11.88
CA GLU A 200 -5.52 15.03 -11.83
C GLU A 200 -4.30 14.41 -12.53
N PHE A 201 -4.23 13.07 -12.67
CA PHE A 201 -3.12 12.35 -13.28
C PHE A 201 -3.35 11.98 -14.75
N VAL A 202 -4.52 12.20 -15.30
CA VAL A 202 -4.84 11.93 -16.73
C VAL A 202 -3.86 12.61 -17.67
N GLY A 203 -3.45 13.86 -17.33
CA GLY A 203 -2.48 14.63 -18.12
C GLY A 203 -1.07 14.05 -18.22
N LEU A 204 -0.74 12.99 -17.46
CA LEU A 204 0.53 12.28 -17.57
C LEU A 204 0.58 11.32 -18.75
N PHE A 205 -0.57 10.93 -19.29
CA PHE A 205 -0.71 9.93 -20.34
C PHE A 205 -1.15 10.55 -21.65
N SER A 206 -0.62 10.02 -22.76
CA SER A 206 -1.04 10.40 -24.10
C SER A 206 -2.45 9.86 -24.42
N GLU A 207 -3.12 10.48 -25.42
CA GLU A 207 -4.42 9.99 -25.89
C GLU A 207 -4.38 8.51 -26.34
N GLU A 208 -3.26 8.06 -26.90
CA GLU A 208 -3.07 6.67 -27.32
C GLU A 208 -3.01 5.73 -26.11
N GLU A 209 -2.32 6.12 -25.02
CA GLU A 209 -2.26 5.33 -23.78
C GLU A 209 -3.60 5.29 -23.05
N LEU A 210 -4.37 6.37 -23.08
CA LEU A 210 -5.72 6.42 -22.53
C LEU A 210 -6.70 5.53 -23.30
N GLN A 211 -6.50 5.35 -24.62
CA GLN A 211 -7.39 4.54 -25.47
C GLN A 211 -6.99 3.06 -25.52
N SER A 212 -5.70 2.74 -25.45
CA SER A 212 -5.22 1.35 -25.57
C SER A 212 -5.81 0.40 -24.54
N ASN A 213 -6.07 0.89 -23.35
CA ASN A 213 -6.62 0.12 -22.25
C ASN A 213 -8.14 -0.07 -22.37
N MET A 214 -8.85 0.79 -23.10
CA MET A 214 -10.29 0.62 -23.38
C MET A 214 -10.53 -0.58 -24.32
N GLU A 215 -9.71 -0.74 -25.34
CA GLU A 215 -9.85 -1.85 -26.30
C GLU A 215 -9.53 -3.22 -25.67
N THR A 216 -8.56 -3.28 -24.73
CA THR A 216 -8.24 -4.52 -24.02
C THR A 216 -9.34 -4.93 -23.05
N ASN A 217 -9.98 -3.99 -22.36
CA ASN A 217 -11.09 -4.24 -21.45
C ASN A 217 -12.38 -4.64 -22.23
N GLU A 218 -12.69 -3.99 -23.35
CA GLU A 218 -13.84 -4.39 -24.18
C GLU A 218 -13.66 -5.81 -24.74
N ASN A 219 -12.45 -6.15 -25.21
CA ASN A 219 -12.17 -7.50 -25.70
C ASN A 219 -12.21 -8.56 -24.59
N ALA A 220 -11.72 -8.26 -23.38
CA ALA A 220 -11.81 -9.16 -22.24
C ALA A 220 -13.27 -9.41 -21.83
N ASN A 221 -14.10 -8.38 -21.76
CA ASN A 221 -15.53 -8.49 -21.47
C ASN A 221 -16.29 -9.28 -22.54
N LEU A 222 -15.94 -9.12 -23.83
CA LEU A 222 -16.56 -9.90 -24.91
C LEU A 222 -16.21 -11.39 -24.83
N ILE A 223 -14.95 -11.72 -24.46
CA ILE A 223 -14.52 -13.11 -24.29
C ILE A 223 -15.24 -13.76 -23.10
N GLU A 224 -15.43 -13.05 -22.01
CA GLU A 224 -16.14 -13.54 -20.83
C GLU A 224 -17.61 -13.79 -21.09
N LEU A 225 -18.27 -12.87 -21.83
CA LEU A 225 -19.66 -13.04 -22.29
C LEU A 225 -19.80 -14.23 -23.23
N ASP A 226 -18.89 -14.45 -24.16
CA ASP A 226 -18.92 -15.58 -25.07
C ASP A 226 -18.74 -16.93 -24.33
N GLN A 227 -17.91 -16.96 -23.26
CA GLN A 227 -17.76 -18.16 -22.43
C GLN A 227 -19.03 -18.45 -21.60
N GLU A 228 -19.67 -17.40 -21.06
CA GLU A 228 -20.90 -17.55 -20.30
C GLU A 228 -22.04 -18.07 -21.20
N VAL A 229 -22.19 -17.53 -22.44
CA VAL A 229 -23.18 -17.98 -23.42
C VAL A 229 -22.92 -19.41 -23.85
N ALA A 230 -21.68 -19.80 -24.10
CA ALA A 230 -21.31 -21.18 -24.44
C ALA A 230 -21.61 -22.16 -23.30
N GLY A 231 -21.44 -21.75 -22.03
CA GLY A 231 -21.83 -22.52 -20.85
C GLY A 231 -23.32 -22.80 -20.76
N ILE A 232 -24.14 -21.80 -21.07
CA ILE A 232 -25.62 -21.91 -21.06
C ILE A 232 -26.11 -22.83 -22.17
N GLU A 233 -25.53 -22.82 -23.36
CA GLU A 233 -25.91 -23.72 -24.46
C GLU A 233 -25.59 -25.18 -24.16
N THR A 234 -24.49 -25.49 -23.48
CA THR A 234 -24.13 -26.86 -23.08
C THR A 234 -25.04 -27.41 -21.98
N GLU A 235 -25.48 -26.61 -21.03
CA GLU A 235 -26.51 -27.03 -20.04
C GLU A 235 -27.86 -27.36 -20.69
N LYS A 236 -28.33 -26.53 -21.64
CA LYS A 236 -29.57 -26.80 -22.37
C LYS A 236 -29.52 -28.10 -23.17
N ALA A 237 -28.37 -28.41 -23.78
CA ALA A 237 -28.21 -29.63 -24.55
C ALA A 237 -28.29 -30.90 -23.69
N THR A 238 -27.84 -30.82 -22.43
CA THR A 238 -27.85 -31.96 -21.48
C THR A 238 -29.27 -32.29 -21.01
N PHE A 239 -30.16 -31.30 -20.89
CA PHE A 239 -31.57 -31.51 -20.51
C PHE A 239 -32.46 -32.03 -21.65
N ALA A 240 -32.03 -31.94 -22.90
CA ALA A 240 -32.82 -32.40 -24.07
C ALA A 240 -32.64 -33.88 -24.39
N LEU A 241 -31.74 -34.61 -23.72
CA LEU A 241 -31.41 -36.02 -23.95
C LEU A 241 -31.80 -36.95 -22.78
N GLY A 242 -32.52 -36.44 -21.76
CA GLY A 242 -33.01 -37.21 -20.62
C GLY A 242 -34.46 -37.65 -20.72
#